data_e2ef1fcaf897ddf73a39887a6209093d
#
_entry.id   e2ef1fcaf897ddf73a39887a6209093d
#
_cell.length_a   1.000
_cell.length_b   1.000
_cell.length_c   1.000
_cell.angle_alpha   90.00
_cell.angle_beta   90.00
_cell.angle_gamma   90.00
#
_symmetry.space_group_name_H-M   'P 1'
#
loop_
_entity.id
_entity.type
_entity.pdbx_description
1 polymer ?
#
loop_
_entity_poly.entity_id
_entity_poly.type
_entity_poly.pdbx_seq_one_letter_code
_entity_poly.pdbx_strand_id
1 'polypeptide(L)'
;PGATNVIPGQVSFTIDLRAATDPHRTRAVADIVRHIEAVAKRRKLVLQLDVTHENRTVPCAPWLRAQVAEAVAAEGYRVFELPSGAGHDGMAMIDIADVGMVFVRCRGGISHHPDEHVDKTDADAGARVLLRLIENFRPRPASDAAKL
;
A
#
# COMPACT_ATOMS: atom_id res chain seq x y z
N PRO A 1 20.29 25.15 9.55
CA PRO A 1 20.46 26.40 10.26
C PRO A 1 19.82 27.62 9.59
N GLY A 2 19.15 27.53 8.44
CA GLY A 2 18.42 28.65 7.82
C GLY A 2 19.28 29.75 7.19
N ALA A 3 20.59 29.65 7.23
CA ALA A 3 21.50 30.62 6.61
C ALA A 3 21.82 30.20 5.17
N THR A 4 21.67 31.11 4.22
CA THR A 4 21.84 30.85 2.79
C THR A 4 23.30 30.73 2.34
N ASN A 5 24.23 31.18 3.16
CA ASN A 5 25.68 31.24 2.87
C ASN A 5 26.52 30.27 3.73
N VAL A 6 25.89 29.29 4.36
CA VAL A 6 26.54 28.28 5.21
C VAL A 6 26.24 26.87 4.71
N ILE A 7 27.28 26.06 4.55
CA ILE A 7 27.12 24.64 4.25
C ILE A 7 26.68 23.91 5.53
N PRO A 8 25.59 23.14 5.52
CA PRO A 8 25.16 22.39 6.70
C PRO A 8 26.22 21.37 7.16
N GLY A 9 26.52 21.35 8.46
CA GLY A 9 27.41 20.35 9.07
C GLY A 9 26.70 18.97 9.26
N GLN A 10 25.38 18.99 9.28
CA GLN A 10 24.54 17.78 9.44
C GLN A 10 23.26 17.92 8.63
N VAL A 11 22.83 16.82 8.03
CA VAL A 11 21.55 16.71 7.34
C VAL A 11 20.87 15.42 7.80
N SER A 12 19.59 15.50 8.20
CA SER A 12 18.75 14.35 8.48
C SER A 12 17.58 14.33 7.49
N PHE A 13 17.27 13.16 7.00
CA PHE A 13 16.11 12.95 6.12
C PHE A 13 15.59 11.52 6.26
N THR A 14 14.36 11.29 5.87
CA THR A 14 13.73 9.98 5.83
C THR A 14 13.54 9.51 4.40
N ILE A 15 13.57 8.20 4.20
CA ILE A 15 13.23 7.56 2.94
C ILE A 15 12.05 6.64 3.22
N ASP A 16 10.90 6.91 2.62
CA ASP A 16 9.74 6.00 2.61
C ASP A 16 9.77 5.23 1.29
N LEU A 17 9.96 3.91 1.38
CA LEU A 17 10.04 3.03 0.23
C LEU A 17 8.91 2.02 0.26
N ARG A 18 8.08 2.04 -0.78
CA ARG A 18 6.94 1.14 -0.95
C ARG A 18 7.08 0.35 -2.24
N ALA A 19 6.74 -0.93 -2.20
CA ALA A 19 6.76 -1.79 -3.37
C ALA A 19 5.60 -2.79 -3.32
N ALA A 20 5.16 -3.27 -4.49
CA ALA A 20 4.06 -4.22 -4.59
C ALA A 20 4.42 -5.62 -4.06
N THR A 21 5.70 -5.95 -3.90
CA THR A 21 6.16 -7.24 -3.37
C THR A 21 7.38 -7.07 -2.47
N ASP A 22 7.50 -7.93 -1.46
CA ASP A 22 8.64 -7.92 -0.52
C ASP A 22 10.00 -8.13 -1.21
N PRO A 23 10.16 -9.05 -2.19
CA PRO A 23 11.44 -9.19 -2.88
C PRO A 23 11.89 -7.92 -3.62
N HIS A 24 10.97 -7.18 -4.23
CA HIS A 24 11.29 -5.91 -4.88
C HIS A 24 11.69 -4.84 -3.85
N ARG A 25 10.94 -4.75 -2.73
CA ARG A 25 11.25 -3.82 -1.66
C ARG A 25 12.62 -4.10 -1.07
N THR A 26 12.90 -5.34 -0.67
CA THR A 26 14.19 -5.74 -0.07
C THR A 26 15.37 -5.43 -0.99
N ARG A 27 15.23 -5.69 -2.29
CA ARG A 27 16.27 -5.36 -3.26
C ARG A 27 16.50 -3.86 -3.36
N ALA A 28 15.42 -3.09 -3.48
CA ALA A 28 15.52 -1.64 -3.57
C ALA A 28 16.13 -1.00 -2.32
N VAL A 29 15.76 -1.47 -1.12
CA VAL A 29 16.38 -1.05 0.14
C VAL A 29 17.88 -1.33 0.13
N ALA A 30 18.29 -2.54 -0.23
CA ALA A 30 19.70 -2.90 -0.28
C ALA A 30 20.50 -2.04 -1.30
N ASP A 31 19.90 -1.71 -2.43
CA ASP A 31 20.52 -0.85 -3.43
C ASP A 31 20.67 0.59 -2.95
N ILE A 32 19.64 1.12 -2.29
CA ILE A 32 19.67 2.47 -1.69
C ILE A 32 20.73 2.56 -0.59
N VAL A 33 20.73 1.62 0.34
CA VAL A 33 21.71 1.57 1.45
C VAL A 33 23.13 1.55 0.90
N ARG A 34 23.42 0.64 -0.05
CA ARG A 34 24.73 0.53 -0.69
C ARG A 34 25.15 1.85 -1.36
N HIS A 35 24.19 2.52 -2.03
CA HIS A 35 24.47 3.80 -2.67
C HIS A 35 24.79 4.90 -1.65
N ILE A 36 24.01 5.00 -0.57
CA ILE A 36 24.23 5.97 0.51
C ILE A 36 25.59 5.75 1.16
N GLU A 37 25.94 4.51 1.48
CA GLU A 37 27.24 4.15 2.05
C GLU A 37 28.42 4.55 1.12
N ALA A 38 28.28 4.28 -0.17
CA ALA A 38 29.28 4.65 -1.15
C ALA A 38 29.46 6.17 -1.26
N VAL A 39 28.35 6.93 -1.21
CA VAL A 39 28.38 8.40 -1.20
C VAL A 39 29.03 8.92 0.08
N ALA A 40 28.64 8.40 1.26
CA ALA A 40 29.20 8.80 2.54
C ALA A 40 30.70 8.55 2.59
N LYS A 41 31.14 7.35 2.15
CA LYS A 41 32.57 7.00 2.08
C LYS A 41 33.34 7.96 1.15
N ARG A 42 32.82 8.21 -0.05
CA ARG A 42 33.48 9.09 -1.04
C ARG A 42 33.60 10.51 -0.54
N ARG A 43 32.57 10.98 0.21
CA ARG A 43 32.52 12.35 0.74
C ARG A 43 33.11 12.48 2.17
N LYS A 44 33.62 11.39 2.74
CA LYS A 44 34.16 11.33 4.11
C LYS A 44 33.15 11.83 5.16
N LEU A 45 31.89 11.43 5.01
CA LEU A 45 30.81 11.74 5.93
C LEU A 45 30.65 10.63 6.97
N VAL A 46 30.24 11.00 8.18
CA VAL A 46 29.74 10.04 9.15
C VAL A 46 28.29 9.74 8.78
N LEU A 47 27.97 8.47 8.56
CA LEU A 47 26.62 8.00 8.27
C LEU A 47 26.03 7.33 9.50
N GLN A 48 24.84 7.75 9.88
CA GLN A 48 23.96 7.00 10.75
C GLN A 48 22.71 6.63 9.93
N LEU A 49 22.32 5.36 9.97
CA LEU A 49 21.17 4.84 9.23
C LEU A 49 20.36 3.96 10.16
N ASP A 50 19.11 4.36 10.40
CA ASP A 50 18.19 3.67 11.29
C ASP A 50 16.94 3.23 10.49
N VAL A 51 16.56 1.98 10.62
CA VAL A 51 15.28 1.49 10.09
C VAL A 51 14.22 1.74 11.16
N THR A 52 13.32 2.68 10.88
CA THR A 52 12.29 3.09 11.84
C THR A 52 11.01 2.27 11.73
N HIS A 53 10.75 1.71 10.54
CA HIS A 53 9.52 0.95 10.28
C HIS A 53 9.72 0.00 9.12
N GLU A 54 9.24 -1.23 9.27
CA GLU A 54 9.21 -2.22 8.20
C GLU A 54 7.95 -3.08 8.30
N ASN A 55 7.21 -3.16 7.18
CA ASN A 55 6.03 -4.00 7.06
C ASN A 55 6.17 -4.92 5.85
N ARG A 56 5.63 -6.12 5.94
CA ARG A 56 5.50 -7.02 4.81
C ARG A 56 4.34 -6.58 3.89
N THR A 57 4.39 -7.01 2.64
CA THR A 57 3.26 -6.84 1.72
C THR A 57 2.10 -7.76 2.13
N VAL A 58 0.87 -7.28 1.89
CA VAL A 58 -0.37 -8.02 2.17
C VAL A 58 -1.09 -8.28 0.86
N PRO A 59 -0.87 -9.45 0.23
CA PRO A 59 -1.60 -9.80 -0.97
C PRO A 59 -3.07 -10.07 -0.63
N CYS A 60 -4.00 -9.40 -1.32
CA CYS A 60 -5.40 -9.76 -1.25
C CYS A 60 -5.62 -11.17 -1.81
N ALA A 61 -6.44 -11.98 -1.13
CA ALA A 61 -6.71 -13.35 -1.52
C ALA A 61 -7.39 -13.42 -2.90
N PRO A 62 -6.88 -14.24 -3.85
CA PRO A 62 -7.42 -14.29 -5.21
C PRO A 62 -8.91 -14.58 -5.27
N TRP A 63 -9.42 -15.48 -4.42
CA TRP A 63 -10.83 -15.84 -4.37
C TRP A 63 -11.73 -14.69 -3.88
N LEU A 64 -11.24 -13.85 -2.94
CA LEU A 64 -11.94 -12.63 -2.51
C LEU A 64 -11.89 -11.55 -3.59
N ARG A 65 -10.74 -11.36 -4.24
CA ARG A 65 -10.61 -10.42 -5.37
C ARG A 65 -11.60 -10.74 -6.49
N ALA A 66 -11.76 -12.04 -6.81
CA ALA A 66 -12.72 -12.47 -7.82
C ALA A 66 -14.16 -12.07 -7.44
N GLN A 67 -14.58 -12.28 -6.20
CA GLN A 67 -15.92 -11.91 -5.74
C GLN A 67 -16.12 -10.39 -5.68
N VAL A 68 -15.09 -9.64 -5.27
CA VAL A 68 -15.13 -8.17 -5.35
C VAL A 68 -15.28 -7.71 -6.80
N ALA A 69 -14.54 -8.30 -7.73
CA ALA A 69 -14.65 -7.99 -9.16
C ALA A 69 -16.06 -8.27 -9.71
N GLU A 70 -16.65 -9.41 -9.35
CA GLU A 70 -18.05 -9.75 -9.71
C GLU A 70 -19.03 -8.71 -9.16
N ALA A 71 -18.88 -8.30 -7.89
CA ALA A 71 -19.75 -7.29 -7.27
C ALA A 71 -19.62 -5.92 -7.95
N VAL A 72 -18.40 -5.50 -8.29
CA VAL A 72 -18.12 -4.26 -9.03
C VAL A 72 -18.77 -4.28 -10.41
N ALA A 73 -18.60 -5.38 -11.15
CA ALA A 73 -19.20 -5.55 -12.49
C ALA A 73 -20.73 -5.56 -12.44
N ALA A 74 -21.32 -6.22 -11.42
CA ALA A 74 -22.76 -6.30 -11.24
C ALA A 74 -23.41 -4.95 -10.91
N GLU A 75 -22.65 -4.00 -10.32
CA GLU A 75 -23.07 -2.60 -10.13
C GLU A 75 -22.84 -1.73 -11.38
N GLY A 76 -22.43 -2.32 -12.51
CA GLY A 76 -22.23 -1.62 -13.79
C GLY A 76 -20.90 -0.86 -13.89
N TYR A 77 -19.96 -1.10 -12.99
CA TYR A 77 -18.65 -0.47 -13.03
C TYR A 77 -17.60 -1.32 -13.73
N ARG A 78 -16.64 -0.65 -14.36
CA ARG A 78 -15.46 -1.32 -14.89
C ARG A 78 -14.56 -1.80 -13.74
N VAL A 79 -14.16 -3.05 -13.79
CA VAL A 79 -13.21 -3.62 -12.83
C VAL A 79 -11.81 -3.13 -13.11
N PHE A 80 -11.15 -2.58 -12.08
CA PHE A 80 -9.74 -2.24 -12.07
C PHE A 80 -9.07 -2.86 -10.85
N GLU A 81 -7.92 -3.48 -11.04
CA GLU A 81 -7.08 -3.94 -9.95
C GLU A 81 -5.88 -3.04 -9.80
N LEU A 82 -5.69 -2.53 -8.59
CA LEU A 82 -4.64 -1.60 -8.23
C LEU A 82 -3.92 -2.09 -6.96
N PRO A 83 -2.59 -1.93 -6.88
CA PRO A 83 -1.90 -2.14 -5.61
C PRO A 83 -2.22 -1.00 -4.65
N SER A 84 -2.43 -1.32 -3.37
CA SER A 84 -2.42 -0.30 -2.31
C SER A 84 -1.00 0.07 -1.96
N GLY A 85 -0.68 1.36 -2.03
CA GLY A 85 0.57 1.91 -1.52
C GLY A 85 0.50 2.33 -0.05
N ALA A 86 -0.69 2.33 0.56
CA ALA A 86 -0.91 2.74 1.94
C ALA A 86 -0.86 1.56 2.91
N GLY A 87 -0.51 1.82 4.17
CA GLY A 87 -0.77 0.90 5.27
C GLY A 87 -2.28 0.83 5.55
N HIS A 88 -2.78 -0.35 5.92
CA HIS A 88 -4.19 -0.57 6.22
C HIS A 88 -4.37 -1.73 7.21
N ASP A 89 -5.53 -1.83 7.83
CA ASP A 89 -5.85 -2.80 8.88
C ASP A 89 -5.71 -4.27 8.44
N GLY A 90 -5.81 -4.54 7.14
CA GLY A 90 -5.53 -5.85 6.57
C GLY A 90 -4.12 -6.38 6.91
N MET A 91 -3.17 -5.48 7.18
CA MET A 91 -1.82 -5.85 7.63
C MET A 91 -1.82 -6.54 8.98
N ALA A 92 -2.73 -6.16 9.86
CA ALA A 92 -2.91 -6.80 11.18
C ALA A 92 -3.74 -8.09 11.09
N MET A 93 -4.56 -8.23 10.04
CA MET A 93 -5.49 -9.35 9.88
C MET A 93 -4.94 -10.52 9.06
N ILE A 94 -3.91 -10.29 8.24
CA ILE A 94 -3.46 -11.29 7.25
C ILE A 94 -2.99 -12.61 7.84
N ASP A 95 -2.59 -12.63 9.12
CA ASP A 95 -2.17 -13.85 9.81
C ASP A 95 -3.33 -14.72 10.30
N ILE A 96 -4.54 -14.15 10.35
CA ILE A 96 -5.73 -14.84 10.90
C ILE A 96 -6.89 -14.91 9.92
N ALA A 97 -6.86 -14.10 8.85
CA ALA A 97 -7.93 -14.06 7.86
C ALA A 97 -7.40 -13.67 6.47
N ASP A 98 -8.06 -14.18 5.43
CA ASP A 98 -7.87 -13.70 4.08
C ASP A 98 -8.38 -12.25 3.93
N VAL A 99 -7.65 -11.42 3.20
CA VAL A 99 -7.96 -10.00 3.01
C VAL A 99 -8.42 -9.74 1.59
N GLY A 100 -9.45 -8.93 1.44
CA GLY A 100 -9.89 -8.30 0.21
C GLY A 100 -10.04 -6.80 0.42
N MET A 101 -9.95 -5.99 -0.65
CA MET A 101 -10.02 -4.54 -0.54
C MET A 101 -10.84 -3.95 -1.68
N VAL A 102 -11.65 -2.97 -1.35
CA VAL A 102 -12.38 -2.13 -2.31
C VAL A 102 -11.86 -0.71 -2.20
N PHE A 103 -11.44 -0.14 -3.33
CA PHE A 103 -11.10 1.27 -3.41
C PHE A 103 -12.34 2.09 -3.82
N VAL A 104 -12.55 3.21 -3.14
CA VAL A 104 -13.54 4.21 -3.52
C VAL A 104 -12.82 5.41 -4.13
N ARG A 105 -13.34 5.97 -5.22
CA ARG A 105 -12.74 7.14 -5.86
C ARG A 105 -12.75 8.34 -4.91
N CYS A 106 -11.67 9.10 -4.92
CA CYS A 106 -11.60 10.41 -4.31
C CYS A 106 -11.37 11.49 -5.38
N ARG A 107 -11.78 12.71 -5.06
CA ARG A 107 -11.68 13.85 -5.98
C ARG A 107 -10.22 14.10 -6.34
N GLY A 108 -9.93 14.09 -7.65
CA GLY A 108 -8.57 14.32 -8.16
C GLY A 108 -7.53 13.27 -7.78
N GLY A 109 -7.93 12.13 -7.17
CA GLY A 109 -6.99 11.13 -6.67
C GLY A 109 -6.17 11.60 -5.45
N ILE A 110 -6.60 12.67 -4.80
CA ILE A 110 -5.91 13.23 -3.62
C ILE A 110 -6.14 12.32 -2.42
N SER A 111 -5.06 11.92 -1.75
CA SER A 111 -5.09 11.14 -0.51
C SER A 111 -4.04 11.66 0.47
N HIS A 112 -4.28 11.49 1.77
CA HIS A 112 -3.41 11.95 2.85
C HIS A 112 -3.16 13.48 2.82
N HIS A 113 -4.15 14.24 2.41
CA HIS A 113 -4.11 15.71 2.30
C HIS A 113 -5.40 16.31 2.85
N PRO A 114 -5.39 17.56 3.39
CA PRO A 114 -6.60 18.23 3.87
C PRO A 114 -7.73 18.37 2.82
N ASP A 115 -7.39 18.38 1.54
CA ASP A 115 -8.34 18.45 0.42
C ASP A 115 -8.85 17.07 -0.02
N GLU A 116 -8.49 15.98 0.68
CA GLU A 116 -9.03 14.65 0.39
C GLU A 116 -10.56 14.66 0.54
N HIS A 117 -11.23 14.26 -0.53
CA HIS A 117 -12.69 14.31 -0.57
C HIS A 117 -13.25 13.17 -1.40
N VAL A 118 -14.27 12.52 -0.85
CA VAL A 118 -15.09 11.52 -1.54
C VAL A 118 -16.47 12.11 -1.80
N ASP A 119 -16.91 12.14 -3.05
CA ASP A 119 -18.25 12.58 -3.39
C ASP A 119 -19.28 11.55 -2.91
N LYS A 120 -20.46 12.02 -2.49
CA LYS A 120 -21.53 11.16 -1.94
C LYS A 120 -21.90 10.02 -2.90
N THR A 121 -21.91 10.26 -4.19
CA THR A 121 -22.18 9.26 -5.23
C THR A 121 -21.13 8.18 -5.29
N ASP A 122 -19.86 8.50 -5.08
CA ASP A 122 -18.77 7.51 -5.06
C ASP A 122 -18.78 6.69 -3.76
N ALA A 123 -19.10 7.34 -2.63
CA ALA A 123 -19.29 6.64 -1.36
C ALA A 123 -20.48 5.65 -1.42
N ASP A 124 -21.60 6.08 -2.01
CA ASP A 124 -22.78 5.23 -2.24
C ASP A 124 -22.47 4.05 -3.18
N ALA A 125 -21.70 4.29 -4.24
CA ALA A 125 -21.23 3.22 -5.13
C ALA A 125 -20.40 2.17 -4.40
N GLY A 126 -19.45 2.61 -3.56
CA GLY A 126 -18.65 1.71 -2.72
C GLY A 126 -19.51 0.89 -1.75
N ALA A 127 -20.49 1.54 -1.11
CA ALA A 127 -21.43 0.87 -0.20
C ALA A 127 -22.27 -0.19 -0.92
N ARG A 128 -22.78 0.08 -2.14
CA ARG A 128 -23.55 -0.90 -2.95
C ARG A 128 -22.68 -2.09 -3.35
N VAL A 129 -21.45 -1.85 -3.77
CA VAL A 129 -20.51 -2.94 -4.11
C VAL A 129 -20.26 -3.84 -2.89
N LEU A 130 -20.03 -3.26 -1.70
CA LEU A 130 -19.85 -4.02 -0.47
C LEU A 130 -21.11 -4.79 -0.08
N LEU A 131 -22.29 -4.17 -0.16
CA LEU A 131 -23.55 -4.84 0.12
C LEU A 131 -23.75 -6.03 -0.81
N ARG A 132 -23.55 -5.85 -2.12
CA ARG A 132 -23.65 -6.94 -3.10
C ARG A 132 -22.68 -8.07 -2.84
N LEU A 133 -21.45 -7.75 -2.45
CA LEU A 133 -20.45 -8.74 -2.06
C LEU A 133 -20.94 -9.57 -0.86
N ILE A 134 -21.48 -8.91 0.17
CA ILE A 134 -21.96 -9.57 1.40
C ILE A 134 -23.17 -10.46 1.08
N GLU A 135 -24.14 -9.98 0.31
CA GLU A 135 -25.35 -10.73 -0.06
C GLU A 135 -25.05 -11.97 -0.91
N ASN A 136 -23.99 -11.93 -1.72
CA ASN A 136 -23.59 -13.01 -2.61
C ASN A 136 -22.31 -13.72 -2.15
N PHE A 137 -21.90 -13.51 -0.92
CA PHE A 137 -20.66 -14.06 -0.41
C PHE A 137 -20.63 -15.59 -0.46
N ARG A 138 -19.56 -16.11 -1.02
CA ARG A 138 -19.24 -17.54 -1.06
C ARG A 138 -17.99 -17.82 -0.24
N PRO A 139 -18.01 -18.78 0.69
CA PRO A 139 -16.84 -19.16 1.46
C PRO A 139 -15.67 -19.57 0.57
N ARG A 140 -14.46 -19.52 1.12
CA ARG A 140 -13.25 -19.99 0.44
C ARG A 140 -13.46 -21.40 -0.11
N PRO A 141 -13.12 -21.66 -1.40
CA PRO A 141 -13.18 -23.01 -1.96
C PRO A 141 -12.26 -23.97 -1.21
N ALA A 142 -12.74 -25.18 -0.94
CA ALA A 142 -11.96 -26.20 -0.22
C ALA A 142 -10.64 -26.54 -0.94
N SER A 143 -10.60 -26.43 -2.28
CA SER A 143 -9.40 -26.62 -3.10
C SER A 143 -8.27 -25.64 -2.80
N ASP A 144 -8.60 -24.46 -2.28
CA ASP A 144 -7.61 -23.39 -1.99
C ASP A 144 -7.16 -23.41 -0.53
N ALA A 145 -7.84 -24.16 0.35
CA ALA A 145 -7.48 -24.29 1.75
C ALA A 145 -6.20 -25.13 1.97
N ALA A 146 -5.79 -25.93 1.00
CA ALA A 146 -4.65 -26.84 1.08
C ALA A 146 -3.29 -26.22 0.67
N LYS A 147 -3.22 -24.91 0.44
CA LYS A 147 -2.01 -24.22 -0.05
C LYS A 147 -1.36 -23.28 0.98
N LEU A 148 -1.64 -23.49 2.27
CA LEU A 148 -0.95 -22.79 3.38
C LEU A 148 0.15 -23.67 3.96
#